data_88dbd93d111be1116f526ddada35c0d1
#
_entry.id   88dbd93d111be1116f526ddada35c0d1
#
_cell.length_a   1.000
_cell.length_b   1.000
_cell.length_c   1.000
_cell.angle_alpha   90.00
_cell.angle_beta   90.00
_cell.angle_gamma   90.00
#
_symmetry.space_group_name_H-M   'P 1'
#
loop_
_entity.id
_entity.type
_entity.pdbx_description
1 polymer ?
#
loop_
_entity_poly.entity_id
_entity_poly.type
_entity_poly.pdbx_seq_one_letter_code
_entity_poly.pdbx_strand_id
1 'polypeptide(L)'
;MAKHLAGIIPLANFKDNFKLPYDSFMLPVADDFTLIQKSVFECAMAGCSTIWIVANDDLAPIVKKHIGEWVYDPVYFWDDYINNHIVQRRIHIPIYYVPILPKDRDRRDSYGWSALFGMHSAWWVSYRISKWVIPKKYFVSFPHGMMDYWSIREHRKELFNTTKNFFFTSDGKTVKDNLPIPFTMRGEDFIQCRRWVNKLTTKDHGPKGEGETWRDLKKLPLQDRWSARHFDLATIFDKVSEEGCYREELDWFYDLRDWDGYRAYLASDNVIGSPNWRLTKPHQLNRLCEEDEE
;
A
#
# COMPACT_ATOMS: atom_id res chain seq x y z
N MET A 1 5.44 23.78 6.80
CA MET A 1 5.51 22.43 7.36
C MET A 1 5.79 21.48 6.22
N ALA A 2 6.82 20.64 6.32
CA ALA A 2 7.06 19.59 5.33
C ALA A 2 5.87 18.62 5.35
N LYS A 3 5.26 18.39 4.20
CA LYS A 3 4.21 17.38 4.05
C LYS A 3 4.90 16.02 4.07
N HIS A 4 4.31 15.05 4.78
CA HIS A 4 4.83 13.69 4.84
C HIS A 4 3.73 12.73 4.38
N LEU A 5 3.95 12.08 3.25
CA LEU A 5 3.15 10.98 2.73
C LEU A 5 3.89 9.67 3.03
N ALA A 6 3.26 8.75 3.75
CA ALA A 6 3.82 7.44 4.02
C ALA A 6 3.18 6.38 3.12
N GLY A 7 4.00 5.63 2.39
CA GLY A 7 3.56 4.48 1.61
C GLY A 7 3.36 3.26 2.51
N ILE A 8 2.28 2.53 2.33
CA ILE A 8 1.93 1.33 3.10
C ILE A 8 1.73 0.17 2.14
N ILE A 9 2.48 -0.90 2.34
CA ILE A 9 2.41 -2.12 1.52
C ILE A 9 2.06 -3.29 2.42
N PRO A 10 0.81 -3.77 2.43
CA PRO A 10 0.42 -4.96 3.17
C PRO A 10 0.81 -6.22 2.41
N LEU A 11 1.55 -7.12 3.04
CA LEU A 11 1.92 -8.43 2.48
C LEU A 11 1.30 -9.59 3.27
N ALA A 12 0.75 -9.31 4.46
CA ALA A 12 0.35 -10.37 5.35
C ALA A 12 -0.88 -11.11 4.82
N ASN A 13 -0.75 -12.37 4.90
CA ASN A 13 -1.69 -13.48 4.75
C ASN A 13 -2.87 -13.22 3.81
N PHE A 14 -2.55 -13.00 2.59
CA PHE A 14 -3.49 -13.12 1.51
C PHE A 14 -3.72 -14.63 1.31
N LYS A 15 -4.94 -15.12 1.51
CA LYS A 15 -5.31 -16.49 1.15
C LYS A 15 -5.37 -16.55 -0.37
N ASP A 16 -4.23 -16.78 -0.98
CA ASP A 16 -4.18 -17.00 -2.41
C ASP A 16 -4.53 -18.45 -2.78
N ASN A 17 -5.10 -18.61 -3.95
CA ASN A 17 -5.40 -19.92 -4.53
C ASN A 17 -4.25 -20.41 -5.43
N PHE A 18 -3.10 -19.73 -5.42
CA PHE A 18 -2.00 -20.04 -6.34
C PHE A 18 -1.32 -21.38 -6.07
N LYS A 19 -1.32 -21.84 -4.81
CA LYS A 19 -0.65 -23.09 -4.37
C LYS A 19 0.83 -23.13 -4.80
N LEU A 20 1.50 -22.00 -4.71
CA LEU A 20 2.92 -21.87 -5.00
C LEU A 20 3.76 -22.27 -3.78
N PRO A 21 5.03 -22.72 -4.00
CA PRO A 21 5.98 -22.99 -2.91
C PRO A 21 6.54 -21.70 -2.27
N TYR A 22 6.14 -20.55 -2.73
CA TYR A 22 6.52 -19.21 -2.25
C TYR A 22 5.31 -18.30 -2.26
N ASP A 23 5.40 -17.16 -1.56
CA ASP A 23 4.29 -16.22 -1.47
C ASP A 23 3.99 -15.51 -2.80
N SER A 24 2.72 -15.35 -3.12
CA SER A 24 2.26 -14.81 -4.40
C SER A 24 2.72 -13.38 -4.69
N PHE A 25 3.05 -12.58 -3.69
CA PHE A 25 3.63 -11.25 -3.92
C PHE A 25 5.04 -11.27 -4.56
N MET A 26 5.66 -12.45 -4.65
CA MET A 26 6.93 -12.67 -5.38
C MET A 26 6.72 -13.05 -6.85
N LEU A 27 5.47 -13.17 -7.32
CA LEU A 27 5.18 -13.44 -8.74
C LEU A 27 5.76 -12.34 -9.62
N PRO A 28 6.42 -12.71 -10.74
CA PRO A 28 6.95 -11.75 -11.69
C PRO A 28 5.81 -11.10 -12.49
N VAL A 29 5.89 -9.80 -12.71
CA VAL A 29 4.97 -9.04 -13.59
C VAL A 29 5.68 -8.50 -14.82
N ALA A 30 7.00 -8.50 -14.81
CA ALA A 30 7.89 -8.22 -15.92
C ALA A 30 9.25 -8.89 -15.64
N ASP A 31 10.17 -8.80 -16.58
CA ASP A 31 11.54 -9.28 -16.41
C ASP A 31 12.17 -8.63 -15.19
N ASP A 32 12.65 -9.45 -14.24
CA ASP A 32 13.30 -9.02 -12.99
C ASP A 32 12.45 -8.07 -12.12
N PHE A 33 11.11 -8.10 -12.28
CA PHE A 33 10.18 -7.22 -11.59
C PHE A 33 8.99 -7.98 -11.01
N THR A 34 8.91 -8.02 -9.68
CA THR A 34 7.88 -8.76 -8.94
C THR A 34 6.75 -7.84 -8.44
N LEU A 35 5.62 -8.44 -8.04
CA LEU A 35 4.47 -7.71 -7.49
C LEU A 35 4.84 -6.81 -6.30
N ILE A 36 5.72 -7.26 -5.42
CA ILE A 36 6.15 -6.44 -4.30
C ILE A 36 7.04 -5.28 -4.75
N GLN A 37 7.92 -5.50 -5.73
CA GLN A 37 8.76 -4.45 -6.29
C GLN A 37 7.91 -3.39 -6.97
N LYS A 38 6.85 -3.82 -7.70
CA LYS A 38 5.84 -2.94 -8.27
C LYS A 38 5.22 -2.03 -7.19
N SER A 39 4.79 -2.57 -6.06
CA SER A 39 4.19 -1.76 -5.00
C SER A 39 5.16 -0.77 -4.36
N VAL A 40 6.42 -1.15 -4.21
CA VAL A 40 7.48 -0.22 -3.75
C VAL A 40 7.67 0.91 -4.76
N PHE A 41 7.69 0.57 -6.04
CA PHE A 41 7.82 1.54 -7.13
C PHE A 41 6.62 2.49 -7.20
N GLU A 42 5.40 1.98 -7.06
CA GLU A 42 4.17 2.80 -6.97
C GLU A 42 4.22 3.81 -5.81
N CYS A 43 4.68 3.37 -4.63
CA CYS A 43 4.87 4.28 -3.49
C CYS A 43 5.91 5.39 -3.80
N ALA A 44 6.97 5.03 -4.49
CA ALA A 44 8.00 6.01 -4.90
C ALA A 44 7.44 6.99 -5.95
N MET A 45 6.69 6.50 -6.95
CA MET A 45 6.01 7.32 -7.96
C MET A 45 4.98 8.27 -7.34
N ALA A 46 4.26 7.84 -6.30
CA ALA A 46 3.30 8.67 -5.56
C ALA A 46 3.96 9.78 -4.73
N GLY A 47 5.29 9.76 -4.58
CA GLY A 47 6.02 10.74 -3.79
C GLY A 47 6.03 10.48 -2.29
N CYS A 48 5.94 9.21 -1.89
CA CYS A 48 6.05 8.84 -0.49
C CYS A 48 7.42 9.21 0.07
N SER A 49 7.43 9.79 1.27
CA SER A 49 8.67 10.14 1.97
C SER A 49 9.27 8.95 2.73
N THR A 50 8.46 7.96 3.03
CA THR A 50 8.82 6.69 3.69
C THR A 50 7.92 5.58 3.18
N ILE A 51 8.42 4.35 3.14
CA ILE A 51 7.63 3.16 2.75
C ILE A 51 7.65 2.17 3.92
N TRP A 52 6.48 1.61 4.23
CA TRP A 52 6.26 0.69 5.34
C TRP A 52 5.70 -0.62 4.80
N ILE A 53 6.49 -1.67 4.84
CA ILE A 53 6.12 -3.01 4.37
C ILE A 53 5.72 -3.84 5.57
N VAL A 54 4.49 -4.35 5.55
CA VAL A 54 3.93 -5.15 6.64
C VAL A 54 3.88 -6.60 6.20
N ALA A 55 4.71 -7.43 6.82
CA ALA A 55 4.82 -8.85 6.52
C ALA A 55 4.81 -9.69 7.79
N ASN A 56 4.55 -10.98 7.68
CA ASN A 56 4.76 -11.90 8.79
C ASN A 56 6.25 -11.93 9.16
N ASP A 57 6.56 -12.20 10.41
CA ASP A 57 7.92 -12.15 10.95
C ASP A 57 8.89 -13.15 10.29
N ASP A 58 8.38 -14.29 9.81
CA ASP A 58 9.12 -15.28 9.05
C ASP A 58 9.42 -14.83 7.60
N LEU A 59 8.55 -14.00 7.00
CA LEU A 59 8.71 -13.49 5.65
C LEU A 59 9.51 -12.17 5.59
N ALA A 60 9.43 -11.36 6.63
CA ALA A 60 10.06 -10.04 6.65
C ALA A 60 11.57 -10.06 6.31
N PRO A 61 12.39 -11.03 6.76
CA PRO A 61 13.81 -11.11 6.39
C PRO A 61 14.03 -11.40 4.89
N ILE A 62 13.17 -12.25 4.29
CA ILE A 62 13.24 -12.60 2.87
C ILE A 62 12.90 -11.39 2.03
N VAL A 63 11.81 -10.71 2.38
CA VAL A 63 11.35 -9.50 1.72
C VAL A 63 12.41 -8.40 1.82
N LYS A 64 13.01 -8.21 3.00
CA LYS A 64 14.08 -7.24 3.20
C LYS A 64 15.30 -7.53 2.34
N LYS A 65 15.68 -8.80 2.20
CA LYS A 65 16.79 -9.20 1.33
C LYS A 65 16.49 -8.95 -0.14
N HIS A 66 15.24 -9.14 -0.56
CA HIS A 66 14.81 -8.97 -1.94
C HIS A 66 14.68 -7.49 -2.33
N ILE A 67 14.08 -6.67 -1.47
CA ILE A 67 13.77 -5.25 -1.75
C ILE A 67 14.92 -4.31 -1.32
N GLY A 68 15.54 -4.56 -0.15
CA GLY A 68 16.55 -3.66 0.42
C GLY A 68 15.97 -2.69 1.45
N GLU A 69 16.75 -1.69 1.83
CA GLU A 69 16.41 -0.76 2.92
C GLU A 69 15.97 0.63 2.42
N TRP A 70 16.06 0.89 1.14
CA TRP A 70 15.69 2.15 0.52
C TRP A 70 15.48 1.98 -0.99
N VAL A 71 14.78 2.92 -1.58
CA VAL A 71 14.58 3.05 -3.03
C VAL A 71 14.84 4.50 -3.43
N TYR A 72 15.27 4.73 -4.66
CA TYR A 72 15.34 6.08 -5.21
C TYR A 72 13.94 6.60 -5.53
N ASP A 73 13.77 7.93 -5.43
CA ASP A 73 12.61 8.60 -5.99
C ASP A 73 12.79 8.69 -7.52
N PRO A 74 12.05 7.92 -8.32
CA PRO A 74 12.26 7.86 -9.76
C PRO A 74 11.92 9.17 -10.44
N VAL A 75 10.90 9.88 -9.95
CA VAL A 75 10.44 11.13 -10.55
C VAL A 75 11.45 12.25 -10.32
N TYR A 76 11.98 12.36 -9.10
CA TYR A 76 13.01 13.34 -8.77
C TYR A 76 14.28 13.09 -9.60
N PHE A 77 14.64 11.83 -9.76
CA PHE A 77 15.80 11.42 -10.48
C PHE A 77 15.73 11.79 -11.97
N TRP A 78 14.58 11.58 -12.62
CA TRP A 78 14.42 11.88 -14.05
C TRP A 78 14.22 13.37 -14.35
N ASP A 79 13.49 14.09 -13.51
CA ASP A 79 13.11 15.47 -13.80
C ASP A 79 14.13 16.51 -13.28
N ASP A 80 14.75 16.26 -12.13
CA ASP A 80 15.61 17.26 -11.47
C ASP A 80 17.12 17.04 -11.70
N TYR A 81 17.56 15.80 -11.92
CA TYR A 81 18.97 15.52 -12.13
C TYR A 81 19.48 16.06 -13.47
N ILE A 82 18.63 16.05 -14.49
CA ILE A 82 18.96 16.59 -15.82
C ILE A 82 18.94 18.13 -15.81
N ASN A 83 18.10 18.76 -14.98
CA ASN A 83 17.86 20.19 -15.05
C ASN A 83 18.47 21.04 -13.91
N ASN A 84 18.84 20.47 -12.77
CA ASN A 84 19.33 21.23 -11.63
C ASN A 84 20.40 20.50 -10.83
N HIS A 85 21.64 20.98 -10.88
CA HIS A 85 22.76 20.50 -10.05
C HIS A 85 22.62 20.77 -8.53
N ILE A 86 21.44 21.04 -8.01
CA ILE A 86 21.22 21.36 -6.60
C ILE A 86 20.88 20.09 -5.82
N VAL A 87 21.91 19.52 -5.22
CA VAL A 87 22.02 18.25 -4.50
C VAL A 87 21.27 18.19 -3.15
N GLN A 88 20.29 19.00 -2.85
CA GLN A 88 19.76 19.07 -1.47
C GLN A 88 18.41 18.39 -1.23
N ARG A 89 17.81 17.70 -2.19
CA ARG A 89 16.54 17.01 -1.98
C ARG A 89 16.76 15.50 -1.73
N ARG A 90 15.83 14.89 -0.96
CA ARG A 90 15.90 13.48 -0.59
C ARG A 90 15.77 12.61 -1.83
N ILE A 91 16.88 12.05 -2.28
CA ILE A 91 16.93 11.09 -3.38
C ILE A 91 16.50 9.69 -2.88
N HIS A 92 16.72 9.39 -1.60
CA HIS A 92 16.45 8.08 -1.01
C HIS A 92 15.15 8.10 -0.21
N ILE A 93 14.29 7.12 -0.49
CA ILE A 93 13.08 6.84 0.28
C ILE A 93 13.38 5.63 1.17
N PRO A 94 13.45 5.79 2.49
CA PRO A 94 13.71 4.68 3.40
C PRO A 94 12.52 3.71 3.45
N ILE A 95 12.86 2.42 3.55
CA ILE A 95 11.89 1.33 3.66
C ILE A 95 11.97 0.74 5.06
N TYR A 96 10.83 0.70 5.74
CA TYR A 96 10.68 0.13 7.08
C TYR A 96 9.90 -1.16 7.01
N TYR A 97 10.40 -2.19 7.69
CA TYR A 97 9.76 -3.49 7.77
C TYR A 97 9.02 -3.61 9.10
N VAL A 98 7.74 -3.92 9.04
CA VAL A 98 6.85 -4.06 10.19
C VAL A 98 6.46 -5.53 10.33
N PRO A 99 7.14 -6.31 11.17
CA PRO A 99 6.84 -7.72 11.32
C PRO A 99 5.54 -7.94 12.10
N ILE A 100 4.69 -8.83 11.62
CA ILE A 100 3.55 -9.36 12.38
C ILE A 100 4.03 -10.58 13.13
N LEU A 101 4.09 -10.45 14.44
CA LEU A 101 4.53 -11.53 15.32
C LEU A 101 3.52 -12.69 15.36
N PRO A 102 3.94 -13.94 15.65
CA PRO A 102 3.05 -15.11 15.68
C PRO A 102 1.81 -14.92 16.55
N LYS A 103 1.95 -14.27 17.71
CA LYS A 103 0.84 -13.98 18.64
C LYS A 103 -0.22 -13.00 18.08
N ASP A 104 0.13 -12.26 17.04
CA ASP A 104 -0.73 -11.23 16.44
C ASP A 104 -1.31 -11.68 15.08
N ARG A 105 -0.87 -12.83 14.54
CA ARG A 105 -1.26 -13.30 13.20
C ARG A 105 -2.77 -13.43 13.04
N ASP A 106 -3.48 -13.94 14.04
CA ASP A 106 -4.94 -14.07 13.99
C ASP A 106 -5.69 -12.74 13.93
N ARG A 107 -5.04 -11.63 14.24
CA ARG A 107 -5.65 -10.31 14.33
C ARG A 107 -5.19 -9.32 13.28
N ARG A 108 -3.96 -9.50 12.77
CA ARG A 108 -3.26 -8.48 11.99
C ARG A 108 -2.75 -8.98 10.64
N ASP A 109 -2.93 -10.25 10.32
CA ASP A 109 -2.42 -10.87 9.10
C ASP A 109 -3.44 -10.91 7.95
N SER A 110 -4.55 -10.18 8.04
CA SER A 110 -5.40 -9.94 6.88
C SER A 110 -4.89 -8.76 6.05
N TYR A 111 -5.17 -8.78 4.77
CA TYR A 111 -4.66 -7.82 3.79
C TYR A 111 -4.99 -6.37 4.17
N GLY A 112 -6.25 -6.07 4.46
CA GLY A 112 -6.67 -4.73 4.87
C GLY A 112 -6.26 -4.35 6.29
N TRP A 113 -6.30 -5.30 7.25
CA TRP A 113 -5.88 -5.01 8.62
C TRP A 113 -4.37 -4.78 8.72
N SER A 114 -3.57 -5.47 7.89
CA SER A 114 -2.13 -5.21 7.77
C SER A 114 -1.84 -3.80 7.31
N ALA A 115 -2.63 -3.26 6.37
CA ALA A 115 -2.51 -1.86 5.97
C ALA A 115 -2.75 -0.91 7.16
N LEU A 116 -3.82 -1.13 7.93
CA LEU A 116 -4.08 -0.34 9.15
C LEU A 116 -2.98 -0.51 10.21
N PHE A 117 -2.39 -1.69 10.31
CA PHE A 117 -1.27 -1.93 11.23
C PHE A 117 0.00 -1.18 10.79
N GLY A 118 0.30 -1.17 9.49
CA GLY A 118 1.39 -0.39 8.91
C GLY A 118 1.23 1.11 9.16
N MET A 119 0.03 1.65 8.93
CA MET A 119 -0.28 3.06 9.24
C MET A 119 -0.10 3.38 10.72
N HIS A 120 -0.55 2.48 11.60
CA HIS A 120 -0.34 2.65 13.04
C HIS A 120 1.14 2.68 13.40
N SER A 121 1.93 1.79 12.80
CA SER A 121 3.37 1.72 13.05
C SER A 121 4.08 2.98 12.54
N ALA A 122 3.73 3.44 11.34
CA ALA A 122 4.25 4.68 10.77
C ALA A 122 3.91 5.89 11.65
N TRP A 123 2.67 5.99 12.12
CA TRP A 123 2.27 7.03 13.05
C TRP A 123 3.02 6.95 14.39
N TRP A 124 3.08 5.77 14.99
CA TRP A 124 3.66 5.56 16.32
C TRP A 124 5.16 5.85 16.36
N VAL A 125 5.91 5.33 15.41
CA VAL A 125 7.36 5.56 15.31
C VAL A 125 7.63 7.03 15.07
N SER A 126 6.93 7.66 14.12
CA SER A 126 7.08 9.09 13.85
C SER A 126 6.75 9.95 15.06
N TYR A 127 5.67 9.64 15.78
CA TYR A 127 5.27 10.36 17.00
C TYR A 127 6.35 10.29 18.10
N ARG A 128 7.06 9.14 18.21
CA ARG A 128 8.14 8.95 19.19
C ARG A 128 9.41 9.71 18.82
N ILE A 129 9.68 9.86 17.52
CA ILE A 129 10.86 10.57 17.03
C ILE A 129 10.60 12.09 17.07
N SER A 130 9.57 12.55 16.42
CA SER A 130 9.21 13.97 16.35
C SER A 130 7.79 14.17 15.81
N LYS A 131 7.04 15.05 16.44
CA LYS A 131 5.69 15.43 15.97
C LYS A 131 5.67 16.05 14.57
N TRP A 132 6.80 16.57 14.09
CA TRP A 132 6.93 17.20 12.78
C TRP A 132 6.97 16.22 11.62
N VAL A 133 7.32 14.96 11.87
CA VAL A 133 7.42 13.91 10.85
C VAL A 133 6.24 12.94 10.86
N ILE A 134 5.18 13.21 11.64
CA ILE A 134 3.98 12.38 11.65
C ILE A 134 3.30 12.45 10.28
N PRO A 135 3.04 11.31 9.64
CA PRO A 135 2.31 11.28 8.38
C PRO A 135 0.89 11.84 8.56
N LYS A 136 0.51 12.79 7.73
CA LYS A 136 -0.87 13.31 7.70
C LYS A 136 -1.75 12.48 6.79
N LYS A 137 -1.15 11.83 5.83
CA LYS A 137 -1.80 10.99 4.82
C LYS A 137 -0.95 9.77 4.51
N TYR A 138 -1.60 8.69 4.17
CA TYR A 138 -1.00 7.42 3.80
C TYR A 138 -1.39 7.08 2.37
N PHE A 139 -0.45 6.60 1.57
CA PHE A 139 -0.71 5.99 0.28
C PHE A 139 -0.64 4.47 0.47
N VAL A 140 -1.71 3.76 0.13
CA VAL A 140 -1.78 2.31 0.23
C VAL A 140 -1.61 1.73 -1.16
N SER A 141 -0.60 0.90 -1.35
CA SER A 141 -0.39 0.11 -2.55
C SER A 141 -0.55 -1.37 -2.22
N PHE A 142 -1.34 -2.07 -3.01
CA PHE A 142 -1.58 -3.50 -2.87
C PHE A 142 -0.79 -4.26 -3.94
N PRO A 143 0.05 -5.24 -3.57
CA PRO A 143 0.83 -5.99 -4.56
C PRO A 143 -0.01 -6.63 -5.68
N HIS A 144 -1.17 -7.18 -5.31
CA HIS A 144 -2.03 -7.90 -6.25
C HIS A 144 -2.98 -7.02 -7.09
N GLY A 145 -2.90 -5.69 -6.97
CA GLY A 145 -3.62 -4.78 -7.85
C GLY A 145 -2.68 -4.29 -8.96
N MET A 146 -2.93 -4.65 -10.20
CA MET A 146 -2.08 -4.27 -11.33
C MET A 146 -2.71 -3.17 -12.16
N MET A 147 -1.99 -2.08 -12.32
CA MET A 147 -2.40 -0.90 -13.08
C MET A 147 -1.17 -0.21 -13.69
N ASP A 148 -1.40 0.75 -14.55
CA ASP A 148 -0.32 1.60 -15.04
C ASP A 148 0.21 2.51 -13.92
N TYR A 149 1.47 2.34 -13.54
CA TYR A 149 2.13 3.18 -12.53
C TYR A 149 2.38 4.62 -13.02
N TRP A 150 2.30 4.88 -14.33
CA TRP A 150 2.40 6.25 -14.88
C TRP A 150 1.20 7.10 -14.45
N SER A 151 0.01 6.53 -14.35
CA SER A 151 -1.16 7.21 -13.79
C SER A 151 -0.91 7.75 -12.38
N ILE A 152 -0.14 7.02 -11.56
CA ILE A 152 0.27 7.48 -10.22
C ILE A 152 1.21 8.70 -10.33
N ARG A 153 2.16 8.67 -11.28
CA ARG A 153 3.08 9.79 -11.50
C ARG A 153 2.34 11.05 -11.95
N GLU A 154 1.43 10.94 -12.87
CA GLU A 154 0.64 12.06 -13.37
C GLU A 154 -0.09 12.78 -12.24
N HIS A 155 -0.68 12.02 -11.32
CA HIS A 155 -1.41 12.54 -10.17
C HIS A 155 -0.57 12.75 -8.90
N ARG A 156 0.77 12.65 -9.01
CA ARG A 156 1.68 12.78 -7.86
C ARG A 156 1.45 14.07 -7.05
N LYS A 157 1.21 15.19 -7.72
CA LYS A 157 0.99 16.49 -7.06
C LYS A 157 -0.30 16.49 -6.24
N GLU A 158 -1.35 15.91 -6.79
CA GLU A 158 -2.65 15.74 -6.13
C GLU A 158 -2.54 14.76 -4.97
N LEU A 159 -1.93 13.61 -5.18
CA LEU A 159 -1.68 12.60 -4.15
C LEU A 159 -0.93 13.18 -2.95
N PHE A 160 0.07 14.02 -3.20
CA PHE A 160 0.91 14.59 -2.16
C PHE A 160 0.31 15.83 -1.51
N ASN A 161 -0.27 16.75 -2.30
CA ASN A 161 -0.64 18.10 -1.84
C ASN A 161 -2.04 18.20 -1.28
N THR A 162 -2.99 17.36 -1.70
CA THR A 162 -4.38 17.47 -1.27
C THR A 162 -4.56 17.09 0.19
N THR A 163 -5.53 17.72 0.84
CA THR A 163 -5.96 17.35 2.20
C THR A 163 -7.08 16.30 2.17
N LYS A 164 -7.59 15.97 0.98
CA LYS A 164 -8.66 15.01 0.75
C LYS A 164 -8.09 13.63 0.40
N ASN A 165 -8.91 12.60 0.48
CA ASN A 165 -8.57 11.28 -0.02
C ASN A 165 -8.53 11.29 -1.54
N PHE A 166 -7.73 10.41 -2.11
CA PHE A 166 -7.63 10.17 -3.53
C PHE A 166 -7.88 8.68 -3.78
N PHE A 167 -8.78 8.36 -4.70
CA PHE A 167 -9.09 7.00 -5.10
C PHE A 167 -8.82 6.82 -6.59
N PHE A 168 -8.04 5.81 -6.93
CA PHE A 168 -8.10 5.26 -8.27
C PHE A 168 -9.32 4.36 -8.37
N THR A 169 -9.97 4.34 -9.53
CA THR A 169 -11.19 3.58 -9.79
C THR A 169 -11.03 2.73 -11.03
N SER A 170 -11.72 1.61 -11.09
CA SER A 170 -11.84 0.76 -12.27
C SER A 170 -13.30 0.33 -12.41
N ASP A 171 -13.92 0.66 -13.52
CA ASP A 171 -15.37 0.53 -13.73
C ASP A 171 -16.19 1.20 -12.61
N GLY A 172 -15.72 2.36 -12.14
CA GLY A 172 -16.30 3.09 -11.02
C GLY A 172 -16.13 2.45 -9.63
N LYS A 173 -15.45 1.29 -9.54
CA LYS A 173 -15.20 0.57 -8.28
C LYS A 173 -13.88 0.99 -7.64
N THR A 174 -13.81 0.86 -6.32
CA THR A 174 -12.68 1.27 -5.49
C THR A 174 -12.26 0.15 -4.54
N VAL A 175 -11.34 0.44 -3.64
CA VAL A 175 -10.99 -0.44 -2.51
C VAL A 175 -12.21 -0.76 -1.63
N LYS A 176 -13.24 0.08 -1.61
CA LYS A 176 -14.49 -0.15 -0.88
C LYS A 176 -15.40 -1.21 -1.54
N ASP A 177 -15.11 -1.56 -2.78
CA ASP A 177 -15.77 -2.65 -3.51
C ASP A 177 -14.91 -3.92 -3.51
N ASN A 178 -14.00 -4.02 -2.53
CA ASN A 178 -13.09 -5.14 -2.35
C ASN A 178 -12.04 -5.30 -3.47
N LEU A 179 -11.75 -4.26 -4.25
CA LEU A 179 -10.67 -4.29 -5.22
C LEU A 179 -9.34 -3.83 -4.59
N PRO A 180 -8.20 -4.48 -4.90
CA PRO A 180 -6.89 -4.09 -4.39
C PRO A 180 -6.31 -2.91 -5.19
N ILE A 181 -7.09 -1.84 -5.36
CA ILE A 181 -6.72 -0.62 -6.07
C ILE A 181 -6.03 0.34 -5.10
N PRO A 182 -4.91 0.98 -5.48
CA PRO A 182 -4.23 1.97 -4.65
C PRO A 182 -5.12 3.17 -4.33
N PHE A 183 -4.94 3.73 -3.15
CA PHE A 183 -5.67 4.92 -2.72
C PHE A 183 -4.90 5.68 -1.64
N THR A 184 -5.33 6.90 -1.32
CA THR A 184 -4.81 7.61 -0.17
C THR A 184 -5.82 7.67 0.97
N MET A 185 -5.33 7.58 2.20
CA MET A 185 -6.12 7.69 3.42
C MET A 185 -5.56 8.73 4.37
N ARG A 186 -6.42 9.62 4.87
CA ARG A 186 -6.06 10.60 5.90
C ARG A 186 -5.90 9.94 7.26
N GLY A 187 -5.11 10.57 8.14
CA GLY A 187 -4.94 10.07 9.51
C GLY A 187 -6.24 9.98 10.31
N GLU A 188 -7.21 10.85 10.03
CA GLU A 188 -8.54 10.82 10.66
C GLU A 188 -9.33 9.58 10.26
N ASP A 189 -9.36 9.27 8.96
CA ASP A 189 -10.05 8.10 8.42
C ASP A 189 -9.41 6.79 8.90
N PHE A 190 -8.08 6.76 8.99
CA PHE A 190 -7.35 5.66 9.61
C PHE A 190 -7.85 5.35 11.03
N ILE A 191 -8.02 6.38 11.86
CA ILE A 191 -8.53 6.21 13.22
C ILE A 191 -9.97 5.66 13.20
N GLN A 192 -10.82 6.14 12.30
CA GLN A 192 -12.19 5.67 12.14
C GLN A 192 -12.25 4.21 11.69
N CYS A 193 -11.50 3.83 10.66
CA CYS A 193 -11.43 2.44 10.19
C CYS A 193 -10.92 1.51 11.29
N ARG A 194 -9.86 1.89 12.01
CA ARG A 194 -9.34 1.10 13.12
C ARG A 194 -10.36 0.91 14.25
N ARG A 195 -11.10 1.96 14.60
CA ARG A 195 -12.19 1.89 15.60
C ARG A 195 -13.32 1.00 15.10
N TRP A 196 -13.65 1.09 13.82
CA TRP A 196 -14.69 0.30 13.18
C TRP A 196 -14.35 -1.20 13.23
N VAL A 197 -13.18 -1.60 12.74
CA VAL A 197 -12.75 -3.00 12.78
C VAL A 197 -12.67 -3.52 14.22
N ASN A 198 -12.15 -2.72 15.15
CA ASN A 198 -12.12 -3.11 16.57
C ASN A 198 -13.53 -3.32 17.14
N LYS A 199 -14.51 -2.55 16.69
CA LYS A 199 -15.90 -2.70 17.07
C LYS A 199 -16.51 -3.99 16.49
N LEU A 200 -16.27 -4.25 15.20
CA LEU A 200 -16.72 -5.47 14.54
C LEU A 200 -16.14 -6.74 15.18
N THR A 201 -14.90 -6.70 15.61
CA THR A 201 -14.22 -7.86 16.22
C THR A 201 -14.58 -8.09 17.68
N THR A 202 -15.05 -7.07 18.40
CA THR A 202 -15.21 -7.14 19.87
C THR A 202 -16.65 -7.10 20.38
N LYS A 203 -17.60 -6.76 19.54
CA LYS A 203 -19.01 -6.63 19.90
C LYS A 203 -19.84 -7.78 19.33
N ASP A 204 -20.87 -8.15 20.07
CA ASP A 204 -21.89 -9.07 19.59
C ASP A 204 -22.67 -8.41 18.44
N HIS A 205 -22.89 -9.15 17.36
CA HIS A 205 -23.64 -8.74 16.18
C HIS A 205 -24.98 -9.47 16.07
N GLY A 206 -25.43 -10.12 17.14
CA GLY A 206 -26.74 -10.73 17.21
C GLY A 206 -27.87 -9.74 16.91
N PRO A 207 -29.10 -10.23 16.71
CA PRO A 207 -30.25 -9.37 16.46
C PRO A 207 -30.39 -8.36 17.60
N LYS A 208 -30.44 -7.07 17.23
CA LYS A 208 -30.60 -5.98 18.19
C LYS A 208 -32.03 -6.00 18.74
N GLY A 209 -32.16 -5.77 20.05
CA GLY A 209 -33.46 -5.39 20.64
C GLY A 209 -33.92 -4.04 20.09
N GLU A 210 -35.24 -3.81 20.08
CA GLU A 210 -35.77 -2.50 19.69
C GLU A 210 -35.23 -1.40 20.60
N GLY A 211 -34.62 -0.36 19.98
CA GLY A 211 -34.01 0.78 20.68
C GLY A 211 -32.53 0.62 21.08
N GLU A 212 -31.93 -0.55 20.90
CA GLU A 212 -30.47 -0.72 21.15
C GLU A 212 -29.59 -0.07 20.10
N THR A 213 -28.61 0.67 20.56
CA THR A 213 -27.57 1.27 19.72
C THR A 213 -26.32 0.41 19.67
N TRP A 214 -25.41 0.68 18.74
CA TRP A 214 -24.09 0.05 18.70
C TRP A 214 -23.27 0.21 19.99
N ARG A 215 -23.60 1.19 20.84
CA ARG A 215 -22.92 1.43 22.12
C ARG A 215 -23.38 0.42 23.18
N ASP A 216 -24.58 -0.06 23.07
CA ASP A 216 -25.22 -0.93 24.05
C ASP A 216 -24.91 -2.42 23.83
N LEU A 217 -24.34 -2.78 22.67
CA LEU A 217 -23.96 -4.15 22.39
C LEU A 217 -22.94 -4.68 23.40
N LYS A 218 -23.22 -5.87 23.92
CA LYS A 218 -22.32 -6.55 24.85
C LYS A 218 -20.95 -6.80 24.21
N LYS A 219 -19.90 -6.60 25.00
CA LYS A 219 -18.55 -6.91 24.58
C LYS A 219 -18.35 -8.43 24.69
N LEU A 220 -17.96 -9.05 23.58
CA LEU A 220 -17.67 -10.48 23.55
C LEU A 220 -16.51 -10.86 24.47
N PRO A 221 -16.56 -12.01 25.16
CA PRO A 221 -15.42 -12.63 25.81
C PRO A 221 -14.26 -12.76 24.82
N LEU A 222 -13.03 -12.86 25.33
CA LEU A 222 -11.83 -12.87 24.49
C LEU A 222 -11.83 -14.02 23.46
N GLN A 223 -12.33 -15.18 23.88
CA GLN A 223 -12.44 -16.41 23.09
C GLN A 223 -13.43 -16.31 21.93
N ASP A 224 -14.48 -15.50 22.09
CA ASP A 224 -15.56 -15.38 21.11
C ASP A 224 -15.40 -14.18 20.17
N ARG A 225 -14.28 -13.45 20.31
CA ARG A 225 -14.00 -12.30 19.44
C ARG A 225 -13.65 -12.74 18.03
N TRP A 226 -14.26 -12.09 17.07
CA TRP A 226 -13.99 -12.32 15.66
C TRP A 226 -12.55 -11.94 15.29
N SER A 227 -11.93 -12.72 14.42
CA SER A 227 -10.64 -12.34 13.84
C SER A 227 -10.86 -11.41 12.64
N ALA A 228 -10.09 -10.35 12.56
CA ALA A 228 -10.08 -9.45 11.39
C ALA A 228 -9.60 -10.13 10.09
N ARG A 229 -9.08 -11.35 10.20
CA ARG A 229 -8.67 -12.24 9.11
C ARG A 229 -9.81 -12.55 8.13
N HIS A 230 -11.05 -12.51 8.59
CA HIS A 230 -12.24 -12.81 7.79
C HIS A 230 -12.86 -11.58 7.10
N PHE A 231 -12.31 -10.39 7.35
CA PHE A 231 -12.83 -9.17 6.75
C PHE A 231 -12.09 -8.87 5.43
N ASP A 232 -12.89 -8.56 4.42
CA ASP A 232 -12.42 -8.08 3.13
C ASP A 232 -12.00 -6.60 3.19
N LEU A 233 -11.47 -6.09 2.08
CA LEU A 233 -11.04 -4.70 1.98
C LEU A 233 -12.22 -3.74 2.16
N ALA A 234 -13.38 -4.06 1.58
CA ALA A 234 -14.59 -3.27 1.68
C ALA A 234 -15.02 -3.06 3.15
N THR A 235 -15.05 -4.14 3.94
CA THR A 235 -15.39 -4.08 5.37
C THR A 235 -14.38 -3.24 6.16
N ILE A 236 -13.09 -3.37 5.88
CA ILE A 236 -12.04 -2.70 6.63
C ILE A 236 -12.00 -1.21 6.30
N PHE A 237 -12.15 -0.85 5.04
CA PHE A 237 -12.09 0.54 4.57
C PHE A 237 -13.46 1.23 4.43
N ASP A 238 -14.53 0.63 4.92
CA ASP A 238 -15.89 1.20 4.89
C ASP A 238 -15.96 2.63 5.43
N LYS A 239 -15.16 2.96 6.44
CA LYS A 239 -15.16 4.28 7.10
C LYS A 239 -14.19 5.30 6.49
N VAL A 240 -13.57 4.99 5.36
CA VAL A 240 -12.79 5.99 4.62
C VAL A 240 -13.74 7.02 4.03
N SER A 241 -13.50 8.29 4.30
CA SER A 241 -14.36 9.37 3.81
C SER A 241 -14.19 9.59 2.30
N GLU A 242 -15.31 9.66 1.60
CA GLU A 242 -15.39 10.03 0.19
C GLU A 242 -15.79 11.49 -0.01
N GLU A 243 -16.00 12.24 1.06
CA GLU A 243 -16.45 13.63 1.00
C GLU A 243 -15.40 14.52 0.32
N GLY A 244 -15.73 14.99 -0.86
CA GLY A 244 -14.85 15.82 -1.70
C GLY A 244 -13.54 15.13 -2.07
N CYS A 245 -13.52 13.80 -2.15
CA CYS A 245 -12.37 13.03 -2.60
C CYS A 245 -12.09 13.29 -4.09
N TYR A 246 -10.85 13.09 -4.47
CA TYR A 246 -10.46 13.00 -5.88
C TYR A 246 -10.64 11.56 -6.34
N ARG A 247 -11.11 11.40 -7.57
CA ARG A 247 -11.26 10.09 -8.23
C ARG A 247 -10.63 10.16 -9.60
N GLU A 248 -9.88 9.13 -9.93
CA GLU A 248 -9.29 8.95 -11.24
C GLU A 248 -9.64 7.57 -11.76
N GLU A 249 -10.28 7.51 -12.92
CA GLU A 249 -10.60 6.24 -13.57
C GLU A 249 -9.38 5.72 -14.31
N LEU A 250 -9.03 4.46 -14.03
CA LEU A 250 -7.90 3.80 -14.67
C LEU A 250 -8.29 3.30 -16.07
N ASP A 251 -7.41 3.47 -17.03
CA ASP A 251 -7.59 2.92 -18.38
C ASP A 251 -7.69 1.39 -18.36
N TRP A 252 -6.95 0.75 -17.45
CA TRP A 252 -7.00 -0.69 -17.23
C TRP A 252 -6.59 -1.06 -15.81
N PHE A 253 -7.14 -2.16 -15.33
CA PHE A 253 -6.82 -2.73 -14.03
C PHE A 253 -6.99 -4.25 -14.06
N TYR A 254 -6.07 -4.97 -13.41
CA TYR A 254 -6.15 -6.42 -13.21
C TYR A 254 -6.02 -6.76 -11.73
N ASP A 255 -6.97 -7.56 -11.25
CA ASP A 255 -6.91 -8.13 -9.90
C ASP A 255 -6.12 -9.45 -9.97
N LEU A 256 -4.89 -9.41 -9.48
CA LEU A 256 -3.95 -10.53 -9.51
C LEU A 256 -4.02 -11.40 -8.25
N ARG A 257 -5.16 -11.45 -7.57
CA ARG A 257 -5.35 -12.30 -6.39
C ARG A 257 -5.60 -13.77 -6.73
N ASP A 258 -5.77 -14.12 -7.98
CA ASP A 258 -5.94 -15.49 -8.46
C ASP A 258 -5.22 -15.73 -9.80
N TRP A 259 -5.22 -17.00 -10.23
CA TRP A 259 -4.58 -17.39 -11.49
C TRP A 259 -5.26 -16.79 -12.73
N ASP A 260 -6.56 -16.59 -12.69
CA ASP A 260 -7.31 -16.09 -13.84
C ASP A 260 -6.96 -14.63 -14.11
N GLY A 261 -6.94 -13.81 -13.06
CA GLY A 261 -6.49 -12.41 -13.17
C GLY A 261 -5.03 -12.30 -13.59
N TYR A 262 -4.14 -13.12 -13.01
CA TYR A 262 -2.73 -13.11 -13.38
C TYR A 262 -2.49 -13.52 -14.85
N ARG A 263 -3.18 -14.56 -15.33
CA ARG A 263 -3.11 -14.97 -16.74
C ARG A 263 -3.69 -13.91 -17.67
N ALA A 264 -4.82 -13.30 -17.30
CA ALA A 264 -5.43 -12.24 -18.08
C ALA A 264 -4.47 -11.06 -18.27
N TYR A 265 -3.77 -10.66 -17.20
CA TYR A 265 -2.73 -9.64 -17.28
C TYR A 265 -1.59 -10.04 -18.22
N LEU A 266 -0.98 -11.23 -18.03
CA LEU A 266 0.15 -11.67 -18.85
C LEU A 266 -0.20 -11.88 -20.32
N ALA A 267 -1.47 -12.15 -20.64
CA ALA A 267 -1.96 -12.32 -22.02
C ALA A 267 -2.40 -11.01 -22.67
N SER A 268 -2.38 -9.91 -21.94
CA SER A 268 -2.82 -8.59 -22.43
C SER A 268 -1.68 -7.79 -23.07
N ASP A 269 -2.04 -6.78 -23.84
CA ASP A 269 -1.10 -5.79 -24.37
C ASP A 269 -0.64 -4.77 -23.30
N ASN A 270 -1.18 -4.86 -22.09
CA ASN A 270 -0.88 -3.97 -20.96
C ASN A 270 0.28 -4.47 -20.08
N VAL A 271 0.99 -5.50 -20.49
CA VAL A 271 2.16 -5.96 -19.75
C VAL A 271 3.23 -4.88 -19.79
N ILE A 272 3.50 -4.32 -18.60
CA ILE A 272 4.49 -3.26 -18.47
C ILE A 272 5.91 -3.82 -18.56
N GLY A 273 6.82 -3.06 -19.15
CA GLY A 273 8.24 -3.37 -19.08
C GLY A 273 8.78 -3.21 -17.65
N SER A 274 9.89 -3.89 -17.34
CA SER A 274 10.56 -3.69 -16.05
C SER A 274 11.07 -2.26 -15.95
N PRO A 275 10.58 -1.45 -14.99
CA PRO A 275 11.17 -0.14 -14.77
C PRO A 275 12.57 -0.34 -14.18
N ASN A 276 13.51 0.52 -14.52
CA ASN A 276 14.83 0.52 -13.91
C ASN A 276 14.77 1.04 -12.46
N TRP A 277 14.09 0.29 -11.60
CA TRP A 277 13.76 0.69 -10.23
C TRP A 277 14.94 0.56 -9.24
N ARG A 278 15.97 -0.22 -9.61
CA ARG A 278 17.19 -0.43 -8.83
C ARG A 278 18.33 0.50 -9.25
N LEU A 279 18.07 1.72 -9.62
CA LEU A 279 19.12 2.70 -9.84
C LEU A 279 19.97 2.84 -8.56
N THR A 280 20.96 1.98 -8.43
CA THR A 280 21.70 1.80 -7.18
C THR A 280 22.84 2.81 -7.02
N LYS A 281 23.26 3.49 -8.09
CA LYS A 281 24.32 4.49 -8.02
C LYS A 281 24.21 5.52 -9.15
N PRO A 282 24.40 6.82 -8.88
CA PRO A 282 24.32 7.89 -9.89
C PRO A 282 25.23 7.68 -11.11
N HIS A 283 26.40 7.05 -10.94
CA HIS A 283 27.35 6.80 -12.03
C HIS A 283 26.97 5.63 -12.97
N GLN A 284 26.01 4.81 -12.62
CA GLN A 284 25.48 3.77 -13.53
C GLN A 284 24.46 4.31 -14.52
N LEU A 285 23.95 5.52 -14.28
CA LEU A 285 23.01 6.19 -15.18
C LEU A 285 23.67 6.81 -16.38
N ASN A 286 24.87 7.33 -16.22
CA ASN A 286 25.62 7.88 -17.35
C ASN A 286 25.84 6.83 -18.45
N ARG A 287 25.93 5.53 -18.08
CA ARG A 287 26.06 4.44 -19.06
C ARG A 287 24.76 4.12 -19.80
N LEU A 288 23.60 4.29 -19.15
CA LEU A 288 22.32 4.00 -19.77
C LEU A 288 21.89 5.11 -20.74
N CYS A 289 22.29 6.36 -20.47
CA CYS A 289 22.06 7.47 -21.42
C CYS A 289 23.01 7.40 -22.64
N GLU A 290 24.15 6.73 -22.52
CA GLU A 290 25.11 6.54 -23.63
C GLU A 290 24.72 5.36 -24.54
N GLU A 291 23.95 4.37 -24.04
CA GLU A 291 23.49 3.20 -24.82
C GLU A 291 22.23 3.50 -25.66
N ASP A 292 21.48 4.56 -25.34
CA ASP A 292 20.31 4.99 -26.13
C ASP A 292 20.67 5.97 -27.28
N GLU A 293 21.94 6.35 -27.45
CA GLU A 293 22.44 7.24 -28.53
C GLU A 293 23.24 6.48 -29.62
N GLU A 294 23.38 5.13 -29.56
CA GLU A 294 23.92 4.28 -30.62
C GLU A 294 22.79 3.49 -31.33
#